data_0e7686e4b27272f18dfe9703aa9111b4
#
_entry.id   0e7686e4b27272f18dfe9703aa9111b4
#
_cell.length_a   1.000
_cell.length_b   1.000
_cell.length_c   1.000
_cell.angle_alpha   90.00
_cell.angle_beta   90.00
_cell.angle_gamma   90.00
#
_symmetry.space_group_name_H-M   'P 1'
#
loop_
_entity.id
_entity.type
_entity.pdbx_description
1 polymer ?
#
loop_
_entity_poly.entity_id
_entity_poly.type
_entity_poly.pdbx_seq_one_letter_code
_entity_poly.pdbx_strand_id
1 'polypeptide(L)'
;MKRAALAIAVVAAVVLAAVAASSPSTVMAAPKHELTAADVDRQLAAAWRKQHLPAGPLVDDATFLRRVTIDLTGTIPTADAVRAFLADPRRDKRARAVDELLDSPAYARHWATYWDRALMGRLPKNVPQLDHAGFERWLEDQFADNRPWNELAHDLLAKSGVNTDEPAVNWILRYAQQPTDLTGKVSRLFLGVQIQCAQCHDHPSEKWKQDDFRSLAACFARTGAVPLEDKPKGTGPKGAIRKIELRDQPGPTFGGGPKAMSDLRLIALAPPRALDGADFSTADNRRAALAVWITRPQNPWFARAIVNRYWAHLVGRGFVEPVDDFRHGNPAVMPALLDALAADFVAHGYDLPHLIRIVCATRAYQLAVVGGRPGDGDEQLFVHHRMRPLSGEELYNALSSATNLENALQKAGLPNVEQIKLQIQGAFDFLFSVDEEAAPPTDFAGSI
;
A
#
# COMPACT_ATOMS: atom_id res chain seq x y z
N MET A 1 10.84 -6.09 61.82
CA MET A 1 10.98 -5.14 60.74
C MET A 1 12.05 -5.53 59.66
N LYS A 2 13.20 -6.10 60.00
CA LYS A 2 14.29 -6.48 59.04
C LYS A 2 13.96 -7.68 58.14
N ARG A 3 13.04 -8.58 58.50
CA ARG A 3 12.66 -9.75 57.68
C ARG A 3 11.58 -9.41 56.61
N ALA A 4 10.78 -8.39 56.79
CA ALA A 4 9.79 -7.94 55.78
C ALA A 4 10.46 -7.16 54.63
N ALA A 5 11.50 -6.39 54.92
CA ALA A 5 12.24 -5.64 53.89
C ALA A 5 13.02 -6.54 52.93
N LEU A 6 13.51 -7.71 53.41
CA LEU A 6 14.24 -8.67 52.56
C LEU A 6 13.30 -9.43 51.62
N ALA A 7 12.07 -9.72 52.04
CA ALA A 7 11.06 -10.40 51.18
C ALA A 7 10.60 -9.52 50.04
N ILE A 8 10.43 -8.20 50.27
CA ILE A 8 10.04 -7.26 49.21
C ILE A 8 11.16 -7.04 48.18
N ALA A 9 12.41 -7.01 48.63
CA ALA A 9 13.55 -6.87 47.73
C ALA A 9 13.76 -8.12 46.81
N VAL A 10 13.47 -9.33 47.30
CA VAL A 10 13.58 -10.57 46.51
C VAL A 10 12.42 -10.66 45.49
N VAL A 11 11.22 -10.27 45.85
CA VAL A 11 10.09 -10.23 44.92
C VAL A 11 10.28 -9.15 43.83
N ALA A 12 10.84 -7.99 44.18
CA ALA A 12 11.15 -6.96 43.19
C ALA A 12 12.28 -7.41 42.22
N ALA A 13 13.29 -8.16 42.69
CA ALA A 13 14.35 -8.70 41.84
C ALA A 13 13.87 -9.82 40.91
N VAL A 14 12.92 -10.66 41.35
CA VAL A 14 12.32 -11.72 40.52
C VAL A 14 11.38 -11.14 39.46
N VAL A 15 10.64 -10.07 39.75
CA VAL A 15 9.79 -9.39 38.77
C VAL A 15 10.62 -8.63 37.73
N LEU A 16 11.76 -8.01 38.13
CA LEU A 16 12.69 -7.40 37.16
C LEU A 16 13.40 -8.44 36.28
N ALA A 17 13.69 -9.65 36.78
CA ALA A 17 14.29 -10.72 36.00
C ALA A 17 13.30 -11.40 35.03
N ALA A 18 12.00 -11.42 35.36
CA ALA A 18 10.95 -11.98 34.48
C ALA A 18 10.60 -11.05 33.31
N VAL A 19 10.84 -9.74 33.42
CA VAL A 19 10.65 -8.77 32.31
C VAL A 19 11.82 -8.80 31.33
N ALA A 20 13.00 -9.35 31.72
CA ALA A 20 14.18 -9.46 30.85
C ALA A 20 14.23 -10.73 29.98
N ALA A 21 13.24 -11.63 30.10
CA ALA A 21 13.18 -12.90 29.34
C ALA A 21 12.19 -12.85 28.15
N SER A 22 11.75 -11.69 27.71
CA SER A 22 11.10 -11.53 26.40
C SER A 22 12.18 -11.58 25.31
N SER A 23 12.04 -12.53 24.39
CA SER A 23 12.89 -12.77 23.22
C SER A 23 13.39 -11.47 22.60
N PRO A 24 14.67 -11.38 22.21
CA PRO A 24 15.15 -10.17 21.56
C PRO A 24 14.38 -9.99 20.23
N SER A 25 13.42 -9.08 20.21
CA SER A 25 12.98 -8.48 18.97
C SER A 25 14.23 -7.91 18.34
N THR A 26 14.64 -8.45 17.20
CA THR A 26 15.78 -7.95 16.44
C THR A 26 15.45 -6.51 16.07
N VAL A 27 15.84 -5.57 16.92
CA VAL A 27 15.82 -4.15 16.60
C VAL A 27 16.69 -4.01 15.37
N MET A 28 16.10 -3.64 14.24
CA MET A 28 16.89 -3.30 13.05
C MET A 28 17.84 -2.18 13.47
N ALA A 29 19.13 -2.49 13.54
CA ALA A 29 20.16 -1.51 13.86
C ALA A 29 20.10 -0.43 12.78
N ALA A 30 20.09 0.85 13.19
CA ALA A 30 20.20 1.96 12.26
C ALA A 30 21.38 1.70 11.31
N PRO A 31 21.21 1.84 10.00
CA PRO A 31 22.26 1.59 9.03
C PRO A 31 23.45 2.51 9.35
N LYS A 32 24.66 1.94 9.40
CA LYS A 32 25.90 2.70 9.64
C LYS A 32 26.29 3.60 8.46
N HIS A 33 25.55 3.50 7.37
CA HIS A 33 25.77 4.22 6.11
C HIS A 33 24.42 4.37 5.42
N GLU A 34 24.18 5.55 4.86
CA GLU A 34 23.00 5.84 4.02
C GLU A 34 23.03 4.93 2.78
N LEU A 35 21.94 4.24 2.50
CA LEU A 35 21.83 3.33 1.37
C LEU A 35 21.72 4.14 0.07
N THR A 36 22.63 3.91 -0.86
CA THR A 36 22.59 4.55 -2.17
C THR A 36 22.17 3.58 -3.27
N ALA A 37 21.72 4.11 -4.42
CA ALA A 37 21.46 3.27 -5.60
C ALA A 37 22.70 2.46 -6.03
N ALA A 38 23.91 3.00 -5.83
CA ALA A 38 25.15 2.27 -6.11
C ALA A 38 25.36 1.07 -5.17
N ASP A 39 24.89 1.14 -3.92
CA ASP A 39 24.92 0.02 -2.99
C ASP A 39 23.95 -1.09 -3.43
N VAL A 40 22.76 -0.71 -3.87
CA VAL A 40 21.76 -1.61 -4.47
C VAL A 40 22.36 -2.27 -5.72
N ASP A 41 22.92 -1.51 -6.63
CA ASP A 41 23.52 -2.00 -7.86
C ASP A 41 24.70 -2.95 -7.62
N ARG A 42 25.51 -2.73 -6.57
CA ARG A 42 26.58 -3.66 -6.17
C ARG A 42 26.02 -5.02 -5.74
N GLN A 43 24.94 -5.03 -4.98
CA GLN A 43 24.28 -6.28 -4.54
C GLN A 43 23.65 -7.02 -5.72
N LEU A 44 22.94 -6.31 -6.61
CA LEU A 44 22.38 -6.86 -7.84
C LEU A 44 23.47 -7.46 -8.73
N ALA A 45 24.55 -6.70 -9.00
CA ALA A 45 25.66 -7.17 -9.81
C ALA A 45 26.39 -8.38 -9.21
N ALA A 46 26.47 -8.48 -7.87
CA ALA A 46 27.02 -9.65 -7.20
C ALA A 46 26.11 -10.90 -7.42
N ALA A 47 24.80 -10.73 -7.31
CA ALA A 47 23.82 -11.80 -7.56
C ALA A 47 23.88 -12.27 -9.04
N TRP A 48 23.92 -11.34 -9.99
CA TRP A 48 24.02 -11.65 -11.42
C TRP A 48 25.29 -12.43 -11.76
N ARG A 49 26.45 -11.98 -11.22
CA ARG A 49 27.72 -12.71 -11.43
C ARG A 49 27.68 -14.12 -10.85
N LYS A 50 27.09 -14.29 -9.66
CA LYS A 50 26.96 -15.60 -8.99
C LYS A 50 26.13 -16.58 -9.80
N GLN A 51 25.11 -16.09 -10.52
CA GLN A 51 24.22 -16.89 -11.36
C GLN A 51 24.63 -16.90 -12.85
N HIS A 52 25.78 -16.29 -13.18
CA HIS A 52 26.26 -16.16 -14.58
C HIS A 52 25.26 -15.46 -15.52
N LEU A 53 24.46 -14.53 -14.99
CA LEU A 53 23.48 -13.78 -15.75
C LEU A 53 24.09 -12.47 -16.27
N PRO A 54 24.05 -12.23 -17.60
CA PRO A 54 24.48 -10.96 -18.16
C PRO A 54 23.45 -9.86 -17.85
N ALA A 55 23.88 -8.72 -17.34
CA ALA A 55 23.00 -7.57 -17.17
C ALA A 55 22.48 -7.08 -18.52
N GLY A 56 21.19 -6.80 -18.61
CA GLY A 56 20.57 -6.17 -19.77
C GLY A 56 21.17 -4.78 -20.10
N PRO A 57 20.94 -4.27 -21.30
CA PRO A 57 21.35 -2.90 -21.67
C PRO A 57 20.49 -1.90 -20.92
N LEU A 58 21.06 -0.70 -20.70
CA LEU A 58 20.31 0.44 -20.20
C LEU A 58 19.44 1.04 -21.31
N VAL A 59 18.27 1.57 -20.94
CA VAL A 59 17.43 2.33 -21.86
C VAL A 59 18.04 3.67 -22.23
N ASP A 60 17.68 4.17 -23.41
CA ASP A 60 17.99 5.53 -23.81
C ASP A 60 17.22 6.58 -22.98
N ASP A 61 17.56 7.84 -23.13
CA ASP A 61 16.97 8.93 -22.36
C ASP A 61 15.49 9.17 -22.68
N ALA A 62 15.06 8.95 -23.92
CA ALA A 62 13.65 9.09 -24.31
C ALA A 62 12.79 8.01 -23.63
N THR A 63 13.27 6.77 -23.66
CA THR A 63 12.60 5.64 -22.98
C THR A 63 12.59 5.82 -21.47
N PHE A 64 13.70 6.28 -20.88
CA PHE A 64 13.77 6.59 -19.44
C PHE A 64 12.73 7.65 -19.07
N LEU A 65 12.71 8.80 -19.77
CA LEU A 65 11.78 9.89 -19.45
C LEU A 65 10.31 9.40 -19.57
N ARG A 66 9.99 8.70 -20.65
CA ARG A 66 8.63 8.15 -20.82
C ARG A 66 8.25 7.23 -19.66
N ARG A 67 9.12 6.29 -19.28
CA ARG A 67 8.90 5.34 -18.19
C ARG A 67 8.67 6.07 -16.87
N VAL A 68 9.60 6.93 -16.47
CA VAL A 68 9.54 7.60 -15.17
C VAL A 68 8.37 8.56 -15.07
N THR A 69 7.97 9.23 -16.16
CA THR A 69 6.78 10.07 -16.18
C THR A 69 5.51 9.24 -15.96
N ILE A 70 5.37 8.10 -16.66
CA ILE A 70 4.21 7.22 -16.46
C ILE A 70 4.19 6.67 -15.03
N ASP A 71 5.30 6.15 -14.53
CA ASP A 71 5.37 5.49 -13.23
C ASP A 71 5.14 6.46 -12.06
N LEU A 72 5.53 7.72 -12.20
CA LEU A 72 5.38 8.70 -11.12
C LEU A 72 4.13 9.58 -11.25
N THR A 73 3.60 9.79 -12.46
CA THR A 73 2.50 10.75 -12.68
C THR A 73 1.29 10.15 -13.42
N GLY A 74 1.34 8.86 -13.77
CA GLY A 74 0.23 8.18 -14.44
C GLY A 74 -0.05 8.69 -15.85
N THR A 75 0.87 9.43 -16.50
CA THR A 75 0.70 9.96 -17.86
C THR A 75 2.02 9.97 -18.63
N ILE A 76 1.96 10.28 -19.92
CA ILE A 76 3.16 10.43 -20.77
C ILE A 76 3.73 11.84 -20.67
N PRO A 77 5.05 12.04 -20.90
CA PRO A 77 5.64 13.37 -20.97
C PRO A 77 5.12 14.12 -22.20
N THR A 78 5.03 15.45 -22.08
CA THR A 78 4.69 16.32 -23.22
C THR A 78 5.83 16.35 -24.25
N ALA A 79 5.51 16.67 -25.51
CA ALA A 79 6.52 16.78 -26.56
C ALA A 79 7.61 17.83 -26.22
N ASP A 80 7.23 18.92 -25.53
CA ASP A 80 8.19 19.95 -25.10
C ASP A 80 9.10 19.44 -23.99
N ALA A 81 8.57 18.73 -23.00
CA ALA A 81 9.36 18.08 -21.95
C ALA A 81 10.38 17.09 -22.53
N VAL A 82 9.96 16.27 -23.51
CA VAL A 82 10.87 15.34 -24.20
C VAL A 82 11.99 16.11 -24.91
N ARG A 83 11.67 17.15 -25.68
CA ARG A 83 12.68 17.96 -26.39
C ARG A 83 13.67 18.61 -25.42
N ALA A 84 13.17 19.22 -24.34
CA ALA A 84 13.99 19.86 -23.32
C ALA A 84 14.92 18.84 -22.63
N PHE A 85 14.40 17.70 -22.24
CA PHE A 85 15.18 16.65 -21.59
C PHE A 85 16.28 16.05 -22.49
N LEU A 86 15.97 15.80 -23.76
CA LEU A 86 16.94 15.27 -24.71
C LEU A 86 18.04 16.29 -25.04
N ALA A 87 17.72 17.58 -25.07
CA ALA A 87 18.68 18.65 -25.30
C ALA A 87 19.54 18.98 -24.06
N ASP A 88 19.18 18.51 -22.87
CA ASP A 88 19.90 18.75 -21.63
C ASP A 88 21.24 18.00 -21.61
N PRO A 89 22.42 18.71 -21.58
CA PRO A 89 23.72 18.05 -21.57
C PRO A 89 24.15 17.55 -20.18
N ARG A 90 23.43 17.85 -19.14
CA ARG A 90 23.79 17.53 -17.75
C ARG A 90 23.79 16.03 -17.51
N ARG A 91 24.79 15.54 -16.78
CA ARG A 91 24.90 14.09 -16.45
C ARG A 91 23.86 13.63 -15.44
N ASP A 92 23.37 14.54 -14.60
CA ASP A 92 22.38 14.28 -13.56
C ASP A 92 20.92 14.53 -14.02
N LYS A 93 20.70 14.75 -15.32
CA LYS A 93 19.37 15.08 -15.85
C LYS A 93 18.27 14.04 -15.51
N ARG A 94 18.64 12.74 -15.42
CA ARG A 94 17.69 11.69 -15.02
C ARG A 94 17.25 11.85 -13.57
N ALA A 95 18.18 12.12 -12.65
CA ALA A 95 17.84 12.36 -11.24
C ALA A 95 16.98 13.61 -11.08
N ARG A 96 17.34 14.70 -11.79
CA ARG A 96 16.54 15.95 -11.79
C ARG A 96 15.13 15.75 -12.33
N ALA A 97 14.96 14.95 -13.38
CA ALA A 97 13.65 14.64 -13.91
C ALA A 97 12.80 13.85 -12.88
N VAL A 98 13.42 12.95 -12.11
CA VAL A 98 12.75 12.27 -10.99
C VAL A 98 12.29 13.30 -9.95
N ASP A 99 13.18 14.21 -9.52
CA ASP A 99 12.84 15.24 -8.52
C ASP A 99 11.71 16.15 -9.01
N GLU A 100 11.79 16.64 -10.25
CA GLU A 100 10.75 17.49 -10.84
C GLU A 100 9.38 16.80 -10.93
N LEU A 101 9.36 15.49 -11.19
CA LEU A 101 8.12 14.70 -11.23
C LEU A 101 7.57 14.45 -9.83
N LEU A 102 8.42 14.17 -8.84
CA LEU A 102 8.02 13.98 -7.45
C LEU A 102 7.41 15.24 -6.83
N ASP A 103 7.93 16.43 -7.21
CA ASP A 103 7.41 17.72 -6.76
C ASP A 103 6.16 18.19 -7.53
N SER A 104 5.69 17.40 -8.51
CA SER A 104 4.56 17.80 -9.34
C SER A 104 3.21 17.45 -8.72
N PRO A 105 2.15 18.26 -8.91
CA PRO A 105 0.80 17.89 -8.49
C PRO A 105 0.29 16.60 -9.16
N ALA A 106 0.85 16.21 -10.30
CA ALA A 106 0.49 14.98 -10.99
C ALA A 106 0.95 13.73 -10.23
N TYR A 107 2.09 13.81 -9.53
CA TYR A 107 2.55 12.77 -8.62
C TYR A 107 1.52 12.50 -7.50
N ALA A 108 1.11 13.54 -6.81
CA ALA A 108 0.15 13.41 -5.72
C ALA A 108 -1.18 12.78 -6.19
N ARG A 109 -1.73 13.25 -7.30
CA ARG A 109 -2.96 12.69 -7.89
C ARG A 109 -2.81 11.22 -8.29
N HIS A 110 -1.70 10.87 -8.96
CA HIS A 110 -1.47 9.50 -9.41
C HIS A 110 -1.40 8.53 -8.23
N TRP A 111 -0.58 8.85 -7.21
CA TRP A 111 -0.43 7.98 -6.05
C TRP A 111 -1.67 7.97 -5.14
N ALA A 112 -2.42 9.07 -5.07
CA ALA A 112 -3.73 9.09 -4.42
C ALA A 112 -4.70 8.11 -5.11
N THR A 113 -4.78 8.13 -6.44
CA THR A 113 -5.63 7.21 -7.20
C THR A 113 -5.16 5.75 -7.07
N TYR A 114 -3.85 5.50 -7.09
CA TYR A 114 -3.28 4.16 -6.87
C TYR A 114 -3.73 3.60 -5.50
N TRP A 115 -3.56 4.40 -4.42
CA TRP A 115 -3.92 3.96 -3.08
C TRP A 115 -5.42 3.95 -2.82
N ASP A 116 -6.20 4.84 -3.43
CA ASP A 116 -7.65 4.76 -3.39
C ASP A 116 -8.15 3.42 -3.92
N ARG A 117 -7.63 2.99 -5.07
CA ARG A 117 -7.99 1.68 -5.65
C ARG A 117 -7.55 0.52 -4.76
N ALA A 118 -6.32 0.56 -4.23
CA ALA A 118 -5.82 -0.49 -3.34
C ALA A 118 -6.66 -0.60 -2.05
N LEU A 119 -7.08 0.52 -1.47
CA LEU A 119 -7.85 0.59 -0.24
C LEU A 119 -9.34 0.30 -0.46
N MET A 120 -9.97 1.04 -1.37
CA MET A 120 -11.41 1.01 -1.60
C MET A 120 -11.86 -0.11 -2.53
N GLY A 121 -10.96 -0.62 -3.39
CA GLY A 121 -11.32 -1.55 -4.45
C GLY A 121 -12.21 -0.88 -5.51
N ARG A 122 -12.87 -1.70 -6.32
CA ARG A 122 -13.85 -1.20 -7.31
C ARG A 122 -15.17 -0.86 -6.61
N LEU A 123 -15.41 0.40 -6.40
CA LEU A 123 -16.68 0.89 -5.89
C LEU A 123 -17.39 1.74 -6.94
N PRO A 124 -18.74 1.66 -7.02
CA PRO A 124 -19.50 2.73 -7.64
C PRO A 124 -19.17 4.05 -6.94
N LYS A 125 -18.81 5.10 -7.71
CA LYS A 125 -18.44 6.42 -7.13
C LYS A 125 -19.54 7.08 -6.28
N ASN A 126 -20.77 6.55 -6.31
CA ASN A 126 -21.95 7.11 -5.64
C ASN A 126 -22.49 6.17 -4.56
N VAL A 127 -21.68 5.78 -3.59
CA VAL A 127 -22.15 5.08 -2.39
C VAL A 127 -22.55 6.13 -1.35
N PRO A 128 -23.85 6.33 -1.04
CA PRO A 128 -24.30 7.44 -0.18
C PRO A 128 -23.70 7.41 1.25
N GLN A 129 -23.16 6.28 1.67
CA GLN A 129 -22.54 6.08 2.99
C GLN A 129 -21.08 6.51 3.04
N LEU A 130 -20.47 6.84 1.90
CA LEU A 130 -19.05 7.17 1.81
C LEU A 130 -18.86 8.54 1.16
N ASP A 131 -18.04 9.39 1.74
CA ASP A 131 -17.50 10.57 1.05
C ASP A 131 -16.22 10.17 0.28
N HIS A 132 -16.43 9.43 -0.82
CA HIS A 132 -15.33 8.93 -1.64
C HIS A 132 -14.50 10.09 -2.22
N ALA A 133 -15.17 11.14 -2.74
CA ALA A 133 -14.46 12.29 -3.29
C ALA A 133 -13.67 13.07 -2.23
N GLY A 134 -14.17 13.14 -0.98
CA GLY A 134 -13.43 13.69 0.16
C GLY A 134 -12.21 12.85 0.50
N PHE A 135 -12.33 11.53 0.43
CA PHE A 135 -11.25 10.60 0.68
C PHE A 135 -10.15 10.69 -0.41
N GLU A 136 -10.52 10.72 -1.70
CA GLU A 136 -9.56 10.91 -2.81
C GLU A 136 -8.77 12.22 -2.66
N ARG A 137 -9.45 13.35 -2.37
CA ARG A 137 -8.77 14.64 -2.14
C ARG A 137 -7.85 14.60 -0.93
N TRP A 138 -8.30 13.98 0.16
CA TRP A 138 -7.46 13.83 1.35
C TRP A 138 -6.20 13.02 1.06
N LEU A 139 -6.29 11.92 0.29
CA LEU A 139 -5.11 11.18 -0.15
C LEU A 139 -4.18 12.04 -1.01
N GLU A 140 -4.75 12.82 -1.95
CA GLU A 140 -3.95 13.74 -2.79
C GLU A 140 -3.17 14.73 -1.93
N ASP A 141 -3.80 15.33 -0.91
CA ASP A 141 -3.15 16.24 0.03
C ASP A 141 -2.03 15.52 0.81
N GLN A 142 -2.24 14.28 1.27
CA GLN A 142 -1.19 13.53 1.99
C GLN A 142 0.04 13.28 1.12
N PHE A 143 -0.14 12.95 -0.16
CA PHE A 143 0.98 12.74 -1.09
C PHE A 143 1.62 14.06 -1.52
N ALA A 144 0.86 15.14 -1.68
CA ALA A 144 1.38 16.47 -1.97
C ALA A 144 2.28 17.00 -0.84
N ASP A 145 1.88 16.74 0.41
CA ASP A 145 2.63 17.14 1.61
C ASP A 145 3.79 16.18 1.94
N ASN A 146 4.00 15.14 1.13
CA ASN A 146 4.98 14.08 1.40
C ASN A 146 4.87 13.54 2.82
N ARG A 147 3.66 13.25 3.28
CA ARG A 147 3.44 12.75 4.63
C ARG A 147 4.11 11.39 4.82
N PRO A 148 4.82 11.16 5.96
CA PRO A 148 5.45 9.89 6.27
C PRO A 148 4.46 8.72 6.17
N TRP A 149 4.87 7.64 5.47
CA TRP A 149 3.98 6.50 5.21
C TRP A 149 3.43 5.85 6.48
N ASN A 150 4.22 5.78 7.54
CA ASN A 150 3.76 5.24 8.82
C ASN A 150 2.67 6.09 9.48
N GLU A 151 2.72 7.43 9.32
CA GLU A 151 1.70 8.33 9.83
C GLU A 151 0.42 8.23 9.01
N LEU A 152 0.54 8.21 7.67
CA LEU A 152 -0.60 8.02 6.77
C LEU A 152 -1.30 6.67 7.05
N ALA A 153 -0.53 5.58 7.16
CA ALA A 153 -1.07 4.26 7.48
C ALA A 153 -1.71 4.21 8.88
N HIS A 154 -1.11 4.88 9.87
CA HIS A 154 -1.68 5.00 11.20
C HIS A 154 -3.05 5.69 11.16
N ASP A 155 -3.16 6.81 10.47
CA ASP A 155 -4.42 7.55 10.37
C ASP A 155 -5.50 6.75 9.64
N LEU A 156 -5.16 6.11 8.53
CA LEU A 156 -6.06 5.19 7.83
C LEU A 156 -6.62 4.11 8.77
N LEU A 157 -5.80 3.58 9.68
CA LEU A 157 -6.19 2.50 10.58
C LEU A 157 -6.86 2.98 11.87
N ALA A 158 -6.41 4.09 12.46
CA ALA A 158 -6.75 4.49 13.82
C ALA A 158 -7.84 5.57 13.92
N LYS A 159 -7.98 6.44 12.88
CA LYS A 159 -8.90 7.58 12.94
C LYS A 159 -10.35 7.16 13.17
N SER A 160 -11.06 8.00 13.91
CA SER A 160 -12.50 7.93 14.18
C SER A 160 -13.12 9.30 13.95
N GLY A 161 -14.39 9.36 13.65
CA GLY A 161 -15.09 10.62 13.41
C GLY A 161 -16.11 10.53 12.29
N VAL A 162 -16.62 11.68 11.88
CA VAL A 162 -17.65 11.81 10.84
C VAL A 162 -16.97 11.76 9.47
N ASN A 163 -17.50 10.97 8.58
CA ASN A 163 -16.94 10.71 7.23
C ASN A 163 -16.69 11.97 6.38
N THR A 164 -17.45 13.05 6.59
CA THR A 164 -17.28 14.33 5.89
C THR A 164 -16.25 15.25 6.54
N ASP A 165 -15.97 15.06 7.82
CA ASP A 165 -15.09 15.93 8.61
C ASP A 165 -13.71 15.27 8.84
N GLU A 166 -13.65 13.94 8.81
CA GLU A 166 -12.44 13.10 8.91
C GLU A 166 -12.40 12.12 7.72
N PRO A 167 -11.88 12.54 6.56
CA PRO A 167 -11.96 11.74 5.33
C PRO A 167 -11.29 10.36 5.41
N ALA A 168 -10.24 10.21 6.23
CA ALA A 168 -9.52 8.95 6.41
C ALA A 168 -10.43 7.80 6.85
N VAL A 169 -11.54 8.08 7.56
CA VAL A 169 -12.44 7.04 8.06
C VAL A 169 -13.24 6.33 6.95
N ASN A 170 -13.31 6.92 5.76
CA ASN A 170 -14.15 6.40 4.68
C ASN A 170 -13.71 5.00 4.24
N TRP A 171 -12.40 4.69 4.24
CA TRP A 171 -11.96 3.35 3.87
C TRP A 171 -12.34 2.28 4.91
N ILE A 172 -12.27 2.60 6.21
CA ILE A 172 -12.75 1.68 7.26
C ILE A 172 -14.28 1.55 7.18
N LEU A 173 -15.02 2.64 6.93
CA LEU A 173 -16.47 2.63 6.77
C LEU A 173 -16.90 1.73 5.60
N ARG A 174 -16.06 1.61 4.55
CA ARG A 174 -16.26 0.68 3.45
C ARG A 174 -16.44 -0.78 3.93
N TYR A 175 -15.76 -1.12 5.02
CA TYR A 175 -15.73 -2.47 5.60
C TYR A 175 -16.33 -2.55 7.01
N ALA A 176 -17.02 -1.52 7.49
CA ALA A 176 -17.41 -1.36 8.89
C ALA A 176 -18.25 -2.51 9.47
N GLN A 177 -18.94 -3.29 8.64
CA GLN A 177 -19.69 -4.49 9.06
C GLN A 177 -19.08 -5.79 8.55
N GLN A 178 -17.86 -5.73 8.02
CA GLN A 178 -17.14 -6.83 7.40
C GLN A 178 -15.73 -6.96 8.00
N PRO A 179 -15.60 -7.28 9.29
CA PRO A 179 -14.30 -7.33 9.97
C PRO A 179 -13.35 -8.37 9.36
N THR A 180 -13.86 -9.42 8.73
CA THR A 180 -13.09 -10.43 8.02
C THR A 180 -12.42 -9.86 6.77
N ASP A 181 -13.18 -9.12 5.96
CA ASP A 181 -12.66 -8.51 4.74
C ASP A 181 -11.67 -7.40 5.07
N LEU A 182 -11.99 -6.57 6.08
CA LEU A 182 -11.07 -5.54 6.58
C LEU A 182 -9.77 -6.16 7.09
N THR A 183 -9.84 -7.27 7.82
CA THR A 183 -8.65 -7.99 8.32
C THR A 183 -7.77 -8.47 7.17
N GLY A 184 -8.37 -9.07 6.15
CA GLY A 184 -7.65 -9.49 4.95
C GLY A 184 -6.99 -8.32 4.23
N LYS A 185 -7.71 -7.21 4.04
CA LYS A 185 -7.17 -5.99 3.42
C LYS A 185 -6.02 -5.39 4.23
N VAL A 186 -6.19 -5.23 5.53
CA VAL A 186 -5.13 -4.70 6.41
C VAL A 186 -3.89 -5.57 6.37
N SER A 187 -4.05 -6.89 6.48
CA SER A 187 -2.94 -7.84 6.44
C SER A 187 -2.18 -7.79 5.11
N ARG A 188 -2.89 -7.78 3.98
CA ARG A 188 -2.29 -7.72 2.64
C ARG A 188 -1.61 -6.39 2.36
N LEU A 189 -2.29 -5.27 2.61
CA LEU A 189 -1.79 -3.95 2.22
C LEU A 189 -0.66 -3.45 3.11
N PHE A 190 -0.74 -3.67 4.43
CA PHE A 190 0.21 -3.10 5.39
C PHE A 190 1.24 -4.11 5.91
N LEU A 191 0.94 -5.41 5.90
CA LEU A 191 1.85 -6.45 6.35
C LEU A 191 2.39 -7.33 5.21
N GLY A 192 1.77 -7.27 4.03
CA GLY A 192 2.13 -8.12 2.91
C GLY A 192 1.83 -9.61 3.16
N VAL A 193 0.90 -9.93 4.04
CA VAL A 193 0.58 -11.30 4.45
C VAL A 193 -0.84 -11.68 4.03
N GLN A 194 -0.99 -12.77 3.29
CA GLN A 194 -2.29 -13.32 2.89
C GLN A 194 -2.83 -14.26 3.97
N ILE A 195 -3.46 -13.71 5.02
CA ILE A 195 -4.01 -14.51 6.12
C ILE A 195 -5.44 -15.01 5.86
N GLN A 196 -6.08 -14.59 4.77
CA GLN A 196 -7.51 -14.89 4.50
C GLN A 196 -7.81 -16.38 4.41
N CYS A 197 -6.88 -17.23 3.94
CA CYS A 197 -7.06 -18.68 3.94
C CYS A 197 -7.29 -19.24 5.35
N ALA A 198 -6.74 -18.59 6.38
CA ALA A 198 -6.94 -18.99 7.77
C ALA A 198 -8.30 -18.57 8.35
N GLN A 199 -9.17 -17.91 7.58
CA GLN A 199 -10.52 -17.56 8.02
C GLN A 199 -11.38 -18.78 8.29
N CYS A 200 -11.32 -19.81 7.41
CA CYS A 200 -12.20 -20.97 7.46
C CYS A 200 -11.55 -22.23 8.08
N HIS A 201 -10.23 -22.36 7.98
CA HIS A 201 -9.43 -23.48 8.47
C HIS A 201 -8.00 -23.04 8.70
N ASP A 202 -7.21 -23.82 9.40
CA ASP A 202 -5.75 -23.54 9.52
C ASP A 202 -5.13 -23.48 8.13
N HIS A 203 -4.20 -22.55 7.94
CA HIS A 203 -3.61 -22.31 6.61
C HIS A 203 -2.89 -23.58 6.11
N PRO A 204 -3.18 -24.04 4.87
CA PRO A 204 -2.74 -25.37 4.42
C PRO A 204 -1.22 -25.52 4.29
N SER A 205 -0.49 -24.42 4.10
CA SER A 205 0.96 -24.43 3.85
C SER A 205 1.76 -23.48 4.75
N GLU A 206 1.09 -22.72 5.62
CA GLU A 206 1.73 -21.72 6.48
C GLU A 206 1.39 -21.94 7.96
N LYS A 207 2.16 -21.27 8.84
CA LYS A 207 1.98 -21.37 10.29
C LYS A 207 0.66 -20.78 10.81
N TRP A 208 -0.06 -20.02 9.99
CA TRP A 208 -1.24 -19.29 10.41
C TRP A 208 -2.41 -20.21 10.70
N LYS A 209 -2.95 -20.08 11.89
CA LYS A 209 -4.12 -20.82 12.35
C LYS A 209 -5.38 -19.96 12.23
N GLN A 210 -6.53 -20.61 12.24
CA GLN A 210 -7.81 -19.94 12.28
C GLN A 210 -7.92 -18.98 13.49
N ASP A 211 -7.31 -19.33 14.62
CA ASP A 211 -7.30 -18.48 15.81
C ASP A 211 -6.43 -17.21 15.62
N ASP A 212 -5.35 -17.26 14.82
CA ASP A 212 -4.56 -16.08 14.48
C ASP A 212 -5.39 -15.09 13.65
N PHE A 213 -6.14 -15.61 12.66
CA PHE A 213 -7.05 -14.79 11.86
C PHE A 213 -8.15 -14.16 12.73
N ARG A 214 -8.81 -14.97 13.58
CA ARG A 214 -9.88 -14.48 14.47
C ARG A 214 -9.36 -13.44 15.46
N SER A 215 -8.16 -13.64 16.00
CA SER A 215 -7.53 -12.70 16.93
C SER A 215 -7.21 -11.35 16.27
N LEU A 216 -6.70 -11.37 15.05
CA LEU A 216 -6.47 -10.13 14.30
C LEU A 216 -7.80 -9.44 13.95
N ALA A 217 -8.81 -10.20 13.51
CA ALA A 217 -10.15 -9.68 13.21
C ALA A 217 -10.86 -9.11 14.44
N ALA A 218 -10.59 -9.65 15.64
CA ALA A 218 -11.13 -9.15 16.90
C ALA A 218 -10.70 -7.70 17.22
N CYS A 219 -9.62 -7.23 16.61
CA CYS A 219 -9.20 -5.82 16.72
C CYS A 219 -10.21 -4.87 16.06
N PHE A 220 -10.95 -5.33 15.05
CA PHE A 220 -11.96 -4.58 14.32
C PHE A 220 -13.41 -4.89 14.77
N ALA A 221 -13.59 -5.85 15.66
CA ALA A 221 -14.91 -6.35 16.06
C ALA A 221 -15.80 -5.30 16.73
N ARG A 222 -15.23 -4.24 17.26
CA ARG A 222 -15.93 -3.13 17.90
C ARG A 222 -16.10 -1.89 17.03
N THR A 223 -15.57 -1.93 15.82
CA THR A 223 -15.62 -0.80 14.87
C THR A 223 -17.01 -0.70 14.26
N GLY A 224 -17.70 0.41 14.48
CA GLY A 224 -19.08 0.62 14.06
C GLY A 224 -19.29 1.89 13.26
N ALA A 225 -20.24 1.82 12.32
CA ALA A 225 -20.75 2.92 11.53
C ALA A 225 -22.07 3.41 12.13
N VAL A 226 -22.12 4.62 12.66
CA VAL A 226 -23.30 5.19 13.30
C VAL A 226 -23.84 6.34 12.44
N PRO A 227 -25.00 6.19 11.80
CA PRO A 227 -25.67 7.29 11.11
C PRO A 227 -26.01 8.42 12.10
N LEU A 228 -25.65 9.65 11.76
CA LEU A 228 -25.94 10.83 12.59
C LEU A 228 -27.31 11.46 12.27
N GLU A 229 -27.87 11.14 11.12
CA GLU A 229 -29.17 11.64 10.69
C GLU A 229 -30.15 10.48 10.60
N ASP A 230 -31.36 10.68 11.14
CA ASP A 230 -32.49 9.80 10.85
C ASP A 230 -32.73 9.78 9.34
N LYS A 231 -33.14 8.62 8.82
CA LYS A 231 -33.48 8.46 7.40
C LYS A 231 -34.29 9.68 6.96
N PRO A 232 -33.84 10.47 5.97
CA PRO A 232 -34.63 11.59 5.52
C PRO A 232 -36.00 11.09 5.10
N LYS A 233 -37.05 11.59 5.76
CA LYS A 233 -38.43 11.39 5.33
C LYS A 233 -38.60 12.21 4.05
N GLY A 234 -38.32 11.58 2.92
CA GLY A 234 -38.40 12.23 1.62
C GLY A 234 -37.06 12.19 0.89
N THR A 235 -37.16 12.28 -0.41
CA THR A 235 -36.04 12.28 -1.35
C THR A 235 -35.17 13.52 -1.11
N GLY A 236 -34.13 13.37 -0.32
CA GLY A 236 -33.00 14.32 -0.32
C GLY A 236 -32.43 14.46 -1.74
N PRO A 237 -31.65 15.50 -2.04
CA PRO A 237 -31.03 15.67 -3.34
C PRO A 237 -30.33 14.37 -3.75
N LYS A 238 -30.58 13.88 -4.97
CA LYS A 238 -29.88 12.71 -5.49
C LYS A 238 -28.38 13.00 -5.42
N GLY A 239 -27.61 12.18 -4.68
CA GLY A 239 -26.19 12.34 -4.52
C GLY A 239 -25.73 12.97 -3.19
N ALA A 240 -26.64 13.30 -2.25
CA ALA A 240 -26.22 13.78 -0.93
C ALA A 240 -25.50 12.69 -0.15
N ILE A 241 -24.31 13.01 0.36
CA ILE A 241 -23.52 12.13 1.22
C ILE A 241 -24.19 12.08 2.60
N ARG A 242 -24.38 10.89 3.14
CA ARG A 242 -24.88 10.71 4.51
C ARG A 242 -23.76 10.92 5.51
N LYS A 243 -24.02 11.68 6.56
CA LYS A 243 -23.10 11.81 7.68
C LYS A 243 -23.14 10.55 8.54
N ILE A 244 -22.00 9.85 8.58
CA ILE A 244 -21.81 8.62 9.35
C ILE A 244 -20.58 8.78 10.21
N GLU A 245 -20.73 8.51 11.49
CA GLU A 245 -19.61 8.49 12.44
C GLU A 245 -19.00 7.08 12.50
N LEU A 246 -17.71 6.97 12.22
CA LEU A 246 -16.91 5.80 12.53
C LEU A 246 -16.45 5.91 13.98
N ARG A 247 -16.82 4.95 14.82
CA ARG A 247 -16.35 4.88 16.20
C ARG A 247 -16.24 3.46 16.71
N ASP A 248 -15.37 3.25 17.69
CA ASP A 248 -15.30 1.97 18.39
C ASP A 248 -16.34 1.96 19.52
N GLN A 249 -17.07 0.85 19.64
CA GLN A 249 -18.17 0.66 20.56
C GLN A 249 -17.78 -0.29 21.70
N PRO A 250 -18.46 -0.25 22.86
CA PRO A 250 -18.16 -1.16 23.98
C PRO A 250 -18.34 -2.65 23.65
N GLY A 251 -19.17 -2.96 22.65
CA GLY A 251 -19.47 -4.33 22.21
C GLY A 251 -19.30 -4.54 20.70
N PRO A 252 -19.41 -5.78 20.23
CA PRO A 252 -19.33 -6.09 18.80
C PRO A 252 -20.46 -5.45 17.99
N THR A 253 -20.14 -4.98 16.77
CA THR A 253 -21.04 -4.17 15.93
C THR A 253 -21.59 -4.92 14.73
N PHE A 254 -21.78 -6.23 14.83
CA PHE A 254 -22.13 -7.07 13.68
C PHE A 254 -23.60 -7.02 13.32
N GLY A 255 -23.89 -6.74 12.04
CA GLY A 255 -25.18 -6.99 11.40
C GLY A 255 -25.03 -8.13 10.39
N GLY A 256 -25.84 -9.19 10.47
CA GLY A 256 -25.83 -10.29 9.51
C GLY A 256 -26.75 -11.44 9.89
N GLY A 257 -27.23 -12.22 8.89
CA GLY A 257 -28.11 -13.35 9.11
C GLY A 257 -27.50 -14.49 9.94
N PRO A 258 -28.29 -15.53 10.30
CA PRO A 258 -27.94 -16.55 11.30
C PRO A 258 -26.62 -17.30 11.06
N LYS A 259 -26.18 -17.46 9.80
CA LYS A 259 -24.96 -18.19 9.45
C LYS A 259 -23.71 -17.30 9.56
N ALA A 260 -23.81 -16.03 9.18
CA ALA A 260 -22.75 -15.04 9.39
C ALA A 260 -22.53 -14.77 10.89
N MET A 261 -23.59 -14.90 11.72
CA MET A 261 -23.51 -14.69 13.16
C MET A 261 -22.64 -15.70 13.91
N SER A 262 -22.44 -16.93 13.40
CA SER A 262 -21.60 -17.93 14.09
C SER A 262 -20.12 -17.55 14.05
N ASP A 263 -19.60 -17.16 12.87
CA ASP A 263 -18.18 -16.81 12.70
C ASP A 263 -17.85 -15.46 13.33
N LEU A 264 -18.77 -14.50 13.20
CA LEU A 264 -18.65 -13.19 13.85
C LEU A 264 -18.68 -13.27 15.38
N ARG A 265 -19.44 -14.21 15.95
CA ARG A 265 -19.42 -14.49 17.40
C ARG A 265 -18.06 -15.02 17.85
N LEU A 266 -17.46 -15.94 17.09
CA LEU A 266 -16.13 -16.46 17.40
C LEU A 266 -15.07 -15.36 17.35
N ILE A 267 -15.13 -14.46 16.36
CA ILE A 267 -14.28 -13.28 16.28
C ILE A 267 -14.49 -12.35 17.49
N ALA A 268 -15.74 -12.12 17.88
CA ALA A 268 -16.08 -11.26 19.02
C ALA A 268 -15.54 -11.79 20.36
N LEU A 269 -15.45 -13.10 20.50
CA LEU A 269 -14.95 -13.79 21.69
C LEU A 269 -13.43 -14.02 21.66
N ALA A 270 -12.82 -13.92 20.48
CA ALA A 270 -11.36 -14.10 20.36
C ALA A 270 -10.60 -12.95 21.05
N PRO A 271 -9.46 -13.26 21.70
CA PRO A 271 -8.60 -12.21 22.23
C PRO A 271 -8.02 -11.38 21.06
N PRO A 272 -8.13 -10.03 21.10
CA PRO A 272 -7.57 -9.18 20.05
C PRO A 272 -6.05 -9.23 20.11
N ARG A 273 -5.43 -9.82 19.09
CA ARG A 273 -3.97 -9.99 19.02
C ARG A 273 -3.43 -9.71 17.62
N ALA A 274 -2.21 -9.22 17.59
CA ALA A 274 -1.42 -9.10 16.37
C ALA A 274 -0.81 -10.45 15.94
N LEU A 275 -0.22 -10.49 14.75
CA LEU A 275 0.38 -11.71 14.17
C LEU A 275 1.63 -12.23 14.92
N ASP A 276 2.28 -11.41 15.74
CA ASP A 276 3.37 -11.80 16.63
C ASP A 276 2.90 -12.17 18.04
N GLY A 277 1.57 -12.15 18.28
CA GLY A 277 0.97 -12.48 19.57
C GLY A 277 0.80 -11.28 20.51
N ALA A 278 1.16 -10.05 20.11
CA ALA A 278 0.90 -8.85 20.92
C ALA A 278 -0.58 -8.72 21.25
N ASP A 279 -0.93 -8.60 22.53
CA ASP A 279 -2.28 -8.64 23.06
C ASP A 279 -2.84 -7.23 23.30
N PHE A 280 -4.01 -6.94 22.78
CA PHE A 280 -4.71 -5.65 22.89
C PHE A 280 -5.99 -5.76 23.73
N SER A 281 -6.16 -6.80 24.55
CA SER A 281 -7.37 -7.04 25.36
C SER A 281 -7.66 -5.93 26.34
N THR A 282 -6.63 -5.27 26.85
CA THR A 282 -6.72 -4.14 27.80
C THR A 282 -6.76 -2.76 27.14
N ALA A 283 -6.64 -2.69 25.80
CA ALA A 283 -6.69 -1.41 25.10
C ALA A 283 -8.13 -0.89 25.02
N ASP A 284 -8.31 0.39 25.33
CA ASP A 284 -9.59 1.09 25.20
C ASP A 284 -10.06 1.07 23.73
N ASN A 285 -9.14 1.35 22.80
CA ASN A 285 -9.35 1.26 21.38
C ASN A 285 -8.40 0.20 20.76
N ARG A 286 -8.94 -0.99 20.47
CA ARG A 286 -8.18 -2.14 19.94
C ARG A 286 -7.63 -1.87 18.53
N ARG A 287 -8.40 -1.17 17.69
CA ARG A 287 -8.04 -0.79 16.33
C ARG A 287 -6.87 0.21 16.33
N ALA A 288 -6.93 1.22 17.20
CA ALA A 288 -5.82 2.17 17.35
C ALA A 288 -4.56 1.48 17.90
N ALA A 289 -4.70 0.57 18.87
CA ALA A 289 -3.57 -0.20 19.39
C ALA A 289 -2.92 -1.09 18.29
N LEU A 290 -3.75 -1.71 17.44
CA LEU A 290 -3.25 -2.45 16.27
C LEU A 290 -2.54 -1.51 15.28
N ALA A 291 -3.06 -0.31 15.02
CA ALA A 291 -2.43 0.67 14.15
C ALA A 291 -1.02 1.06 14.65
N VAL A 292 -0.88 1.34 15.94
CA VAL A 292 0.44 1.59 16.57
C VAL A 292 1.37 0.39 16.40
N TRP A 293 0.87 -0.83 16.60
CA TRP A 293 1.68 -2.05 16.41
C TRP A 293 2.13 -2.22 14.95
N ILE A 294 1.23 -1.99 13.97
CA ILE A 294 1.55 -2.12 12.54
C ILE A 294 2.64 -1.12 12.15
N THR A 295 2.51 0.14 12.55
CA THR A 295 3.35 1.24 12.08
C THR A 295 4.62 1.47 12.88
N ARG A 296 4.86 0.71 13.97
CA ARG A 296 6.08 0.81 14.76
C ARG A 296 7.32 0.40 13.95
N PRO A 297 8.48 1.04 14.16
CA PRO A 297 9.73 0.73 13.44
C PRO A 297 10.21 -0.72 13.58
N GLN A 298 9.81 -1.40 14.66
CA GLN A 298 10.17 -2.79 14.95
C GLN A 298 9.24 -3.81 14.29
N ASN A 299 8.19 -3.37 13.58
CA ASN A 299 7.31 -4.30 12.88
C ASN A 299 8.07 -5.00 11.74
N PRO A 300 8.14 -6.36 11.71
CA PRO A 300 8.98 -7.06 10.74
C PRO A 300 8.40 -7.08 9.31
N TRP A 301 7.15 -6.67 9.12
CA TRP A 301 6.45 -6.74 7.84
C TRP A 301 6.24 -5.36 7.21
N PHE A 302 5.87 -4.34 8.00
CA PHE A 302 5.32 -3.08 7.52
C PHE A 302 6.23 -2.36 6.50
N ALA A 303 7.49 -2.12 6.87
CA ALA A 303 8.45 -1.47 5.96
C ALA A 303 8.79 -2.35 4.75
N ARG A 304 8.91 -3.67 4.95
CA ARG A 304 9.17 -4.61 3.85
C ARG A 304 8.02 -4.67 2.85
N ALA A 305 6.78 -4.68 3.32
CA ALA A 305 5.59 -4.75 2.48
C ALA A 305 5.51 -3.54 1.53
N ILE A 306 5.69 -2.33 2.07
CA ILE A 306 5.62 -1.11 1.26
C ILE A 306 6.80 -1.01 0.29
N VAL A 307 8.03 -1.31 0.74
CA VAL A 307 9.21 -1.31 -0.12
C VAL A 307 9.05 -2.33 -1.26
N ASN A 308 8.58 -3.53 -0.97
CA ASN A 308 8.33 -4.55 -2.00
C ASN A 308 7.28 -4.09 -3.01
N ARG A 309 6.21 -3.45 -2.56
CA ARG A 309 5.13 -2.93 -3.42
C ARG A 309 5.63 -1.82 -4.34
N TYR A 310 6.39 -0.85 -3.82
CA TYR A 310 6.96 0.23 -4.64
C TYR A 310 8.05 -0.27 -5.59
N TRP A 311 8.89 -1.19 -5.13
CA TRP A 311 9.86 -1.86 -6.00
C TRP A 311 9.17 -2.60 -7.14
N ALA A 312 8.13 -3.38 -6.84
CA ALA A 312 7.37 -4.11 -7.86
C ALA A 312 6.70 -3.19 -8.87
N HIS A 313 6.11 -2.09 -8.41
CA HIS A 313 5.48 -1.10 -9.29
C HIS A 313 6.49 -0.48 -10.26
N LEU A 314 7.66 -0.09 -9.75
CA LEU A 314 8.69 0.62 -10.51
C LEU A 314 9.55 -0.31 -11.39
N VAL A 315 9.92 -1.50 -10.91
CA VAL A 315 10.82 -2.44 -11.61
C VAL A 315 10.05 -3.51 -12.40
N GLY A 316 8.75 -3.62 -12.12
CA GLY A 316 7.84 -4.56 -12.77
C GLY A 316 7.74 -5.94 -12.10
N ARG A 317 8.48 -6.18 -10.99
CA ARG A 317 8.39 -7.37 -10.15
C ARG A 317 8.89 -7.07 -8.74
N GLY A 318 8.26 -7.68 -7.72
CA GLY A 318 8.69 -7.60 -6.33
C GLY A 318 9.83 -8.56 -5.98
N PHE A 319 10.46 -8.33 -4.83
CA PHE A 319 11.33 -9.32 -4.18
C PHE A 319 10.52 -10.53 -3.73
N VAL A 320 9.28 -10.28 -3.34
CA VAL A 320 8.24 -11.28 -3.09
C VAL A 320 7.14 -11.07 -4.12
N GLU A 321 6.73 -12.14 -4.79
CA GLU A 321 5.70 -12.10 -5.82
C GLU A 321 4.72 -13.27 -5.59
N PRO A 322 3.40 -13.03 -5.44
CA PRO A 322 2.70 -11.73 -5.37
C PRO A 322 3.22 -10.80 -4.28
N VAL A 323 3.08 -9.48 -4.50
CA VAL A 323 3.68 -8.45 -3.62
C VAL A 323 3.21 -8.49 -2.16
N ASP A 324 2.09 -9.13 -1.91
CA ASP A 324 1.42 -9.27 -0.61
C ASP A 324 1.42 -10.73 -0.08
N ASP A 325 2.34 -11.57 -0.59
CA ASP A 325 2.44 -12.99 -0.21
C ASP A 325 3.74 -13.32 0.52
N PHE A 326 4.04 -12.56 1.58
CA PHE A 326 5.17 -12.83 2.46
C PHE A 326 4.89 -14.06 3.32
N ARG A 327 5.47 -15.20 2.94
CA ARG A 327 5.30 -16.47 3.63
C ARG A 327 6.56 -17.33 3.53
N HIS A 328 6.64 -18.35 4.39
CA HIS A 328 7.79 -19.26 4.41
C HIS A 328 8.00 -19.97 3.06
N GLY A 329 6.90 -20.40 2.44
CA GLY A 329 6.93 -21.07 1.13
C GLY A 329 7.18 -20.14 -0.06
N ASN A 330 7.25 -18.82 0.15
CA ASN A 330 7.50 -17.79 -0.87
C ASN A 330 8.55 -16.78 -0.37
N PRO A 331 9.82 -17.19 -0.20
CA PRO A 331 10.86 -16.32 0.32
C PRO A 331 11.21 -15.22 -0.70
N ALA A 332 11.61 -14.06 -0.20
CA ALA A 332 12.13 -12.98 -1.03
C ALA A 332 13.36 -13.45 -1.83
N VAL A 333 13.43 -13.10 -3.11
CA VAL A 333 14.52 -13.52 -4.01
C VAL A 333 15.90 -12.94 -3.62
N MET A 334 15.93 -11.77 -2.99
CA MET A 334 17.11 -11.11 -2.45
C MET A 334 16.80 -10.54 -1.05
N PRO A 335 16.62 -11.39 -0.03
CA PRO A 335 16.11 -10.96 1.27
C PRO A 335 16.99 -9.89 1.93
N ALA A 336 18.30 -9.99 1.83
CA ALA A 336 19.22 -9.00 2.40
C ALA A 336 19.09 -7.62 1.75
N LEU A 337 18.79 -7.56 0.45
CA LEU A 337 18.56 -6.29 -0.25
C LEU A 337 17.22 -5.66 0.14
N LEU A 338 16.16 -6.48 0.21
CA LEU A 338 14.86 -6.01 0.70
C LEU A 338 14.97 -5.48 2.14
N ASP A 339 15.72 -6.17 3.00
CA ASP A 339 15.95 -5.75 4.38
C ASP A 339 16.74 -4.43 4.47
N ALA A 340 17.77 -4.27 3.63
CA ALA A 340 18.54 -3.04 3.57
C ALA A 340 17.69 -1.85 3.11
N LEU A 341 16.87 -2.02 2.06
CA LEU A 341 15.93 -0.99 1.59
C LEU A 341 14.87 -0.66 2.65
N ALA A 342 14.33 -1.67 3.34
CA ALA A 342 13.35 -1.46 4.40
C ALA A 342 13.96 -0.74 5.62
N ALA A 343 15.20 -1.07 5.99
CA ALA A 343 15.93 -0.40 7.07
C ALA A 343 16.23 1.05 6.74
N ASP A 344 16.66 1.33 5.50
CA ASP A 344 16.91 2.68 5.01
C ASP A 344 15.63 3.51 4.98
N PHE A 345 14.53 2.94 4.49
CA PHE A 345 13.21 3.58 4.48
C PHE A 345 12.73 3.97 5.88
N VAL A 346 12.92 3.09 6.88
CA VAL A 346 12.62 3.40 8.30
C VAL A 346 13.53 4.51 8.81
N ALA A 347 14.84 4.46 8.50
CA ALA A 347 15.82 5.43 8.96
C ALA A 347 15.56 6.85 8.41
N HIS A 348 14.96 6.94 7.22
CA HIS A 348 14.54 8.19 6.58
C HIS A 348 13.08 8.56 6.90
N GLY A 349 12.53 8.06 8.02
CA GLY A 349 11.20 8.45 8.49
C GLY A 349 10.05 8.03 7.57
N TYR A 350 10.20 6.93 6.85
CA TYR A 350 9.19 6.43 5.92
C TYR A 350 8.86 7.38 4.75
N ASP A 351 9.89 8.09 4.27
CA ASP A 351 9.81 9.02 3.13
C ASP A 351 9.70 8.25 1.80
N LEU A 352 8.51 8.28 1.17
CA LEU A 352 8.25 7.61 -0.11
C LEU A 352 9.03 8.22 -1.28
N PRO A 353 9.11 9.54 -1.46
CA PRO A 353 9.99 10.15 -2.44
C PRO A 353 11.46 9.74 -2.31
N HIS A 354 12.00 9.63 -1.09
CA HIS A 354 13.36 9.11 -0.87
C HIS A 354 13.52 7.68 -1.42
N LEU A 355 12.61 6.79 -1.09
CA LEU A 355 12.60 5.42 -1.62
C LEU A 355 12.53 5.39 -3.15
N ILE A 356 11.64 6.19 -3.75
CA ILE A 356 11.47 6.28 -5.20
C ILE A 356 12.74 6.78 -5.88
N ARG A 357 13.42 7.82 -5.32
CA ARG A 357 14.69 8.31 -5.83
C ARG A 357 15.76 7.22 -5.90
N ILE A 358 15.91 6.45 -4.82
CA ILE A 358 16.84 5.31 -4.78
C ILE A 358 16.50 4.32 -5.88
N VAL A 359 15.25 3.87 -5.96
CA VAL A 359 14.84 2.84 -6.93
C VAL A 359 15.03 3.31 -8.36
N CYS A 360 14.57 4.54 -8.72
CA CYS A 360 14.68 5.08 -10.06
C CYS A 360 16.14 5.30 -10.50
N ALA A 361 17.07 5.52 -9.54
CA ALA A 361 18.49 5.66 -9.82
C ALA A 361 19.21 4.30 -10.03
N THR A 362 18.60 3.17 -9.64
CA THR A 362 19.21 1.83 -9.81
C THR A 362 19.30 1.42 -11.27
N ARG A 363 20.26 0.53 -11.55
CA ARG A 363 20.33 -0.15 -12.86
C ARG A 363 19.07 -0.98 -13.13
N ALA A 364 18.53 -1.67 -12.12
CA ALA A 364 17.32 -2.50 -12.27
C ALA A 364 16.16 -1.71 -12.88
N TYR A 365 15.92 -0.49 -12.42
CA TYR A 365 14.91 0.39 -12.98
C TYR A 365 15.24 0.86 -14.40
N GLN A 366 16.52 1.11 -14.68
CA GLN A 366 16.98 1.70 -15.94
C GLN A 366 17.31 0.66 -17.02
N LEU A 367 17.17 -0.63 -16.75
CA LEU A 367 17.35 -1.68 -17.76
C LEU A 367 16.26 -1.63 -18.83
N ALA A 368 16.63 -2.07 -20.03
CA ALA A 368 15.68 -2.25 -21.12
C ALA A 368 14.76 -3.45 -20.86
N VAL A 369 13.57 -3.40 -21.43
CA VAL A 369 12.70 -4.56 -21.57
C VAL A 369 13.27 -5.44 -22.66
N VAL A 370 13.44 -6.73 -22.41
CA VAL A 370 13.88 -7.71 -23.41
C VAL A 370 12.67 -8.36 -24.07
N GLY A 371 12.65 -8.38 -25.39
CA GLY A 371 11.63 -9.10 -26.14
C GLY A 371 11.84 -10.62 -26.04
N GLY A 372 10.76 -11.37 -25.86
CA GLY A 372 10.76 -12.81 -25.65
C GLY A 372 10.38 -13.20 -24.22
N ARG A 373 10.30 -14.51 -23.94
CA ARG A 373 10.17 -15.01 -22.56
C ARG A 373 11.56 -15.05 -21.95
N PRO A 374 11.88 -14.20 -20.98
CA PRO A 374 13.09 -14.34 -20.17
C PRO A 374 13.08 -15.73 -19.51
N GLY A 375 14.25 -16.30 -19.23
CA GLY A 375 14.34 -17.49 -18.38
C GLY A 375 13.93 -17.17 -16.94
N ASP A 376 13.39 -18.13 -16.20
CA ASP A 376 12.92 -17.94 -14.82
C ASP A 376 13.97 -17.29 -13.89
N GLY A 377 15.27 -17.56 -14.09
CA GLY A 377 16.36 -16.97 -13.32
C GLY A 377 16.57 -15.49 -13.61
N ASP A 378 16.41 -15.09 -14.86
CA ASP A 378 16.62 -13.71 -15.34
C ASP A 378 15.53 -12.79 -14.76
N GLU A 379 14.29 -13.25 -14.73
CA GLU A 379 13.17 -12.51 -14.17
C GLU A 379 13.30 -12.33 -12.65
N GLN A 380 13.71 -13.38 -11.94
CA GLN A 380 13.78 -13.37 -10.48
C GLN A 380 14.83 -12.40 -9.95
N LEU A 381 15.91 -12.15 -10.68
CA LEU A 381 17.03 -11.33 -10.23
C LEU A 381 17.07 -9.93 -10.88
N PHE A 382 15.98 -9.47 -11.47
CA PHE A 382 15.88 -8.12 -12.03
C PHE A 382 16.93 -7.81 -13.10
N VAL A 383 17.32 -8.81 -13.92
CA VAL A 383 18.35 -8.66 -14.97
C VAL A 383 17.83 -7.84 -16.16
N HIS A 384 16.53 -7.77 -16.28
CA HIS A 384 15.80 -6.98 -17.27
C HIS A 384 14.65 -6.26 -16.58
N HIS A 385 14.29 -5.10 -17.09
CA HIS A 385 13.06 -4.45 -16.67
C HIS A 385 11.86 -5.23 -17.18
N ARG A 386 10.88 -5.47 -16.33
CA ARG A 386 9.64 -6.17 -16.73
C ARG A 386 8.61 -5.17 -17.24
N MET A 387 7.98 -5.50 -18.35
CA MET A 387 6.84 -4.73 -18.86
C MET A 387 5.63 -4.94 -17.96
N ARG A 388 5.02 -3.87 -17.52
CA ARG A 388 3.72 -3.90 -16.85
C ARG A 388 2.64 -3.29 -17.75
N PRO A 389 1.40 -3.79 -17.71
CA PRO A 389 0.29 -3.13 -18.39
C PRO A 389 0.01 -1.78 -17.74
N LEU A 390 -0.47 -0.83 -18.54
CA LEU A 390 -1.00 0.43 -18.01
C LEU A 390 -2.35 0.14 -17.32
N SER A 391 -2.60 0.82 -16.21
CA SER A 391 -3.94 0.84 -15.62
C SER A 391 -4.93 1.56 -16.54
N GLY A 392 -6.24 1.37 -16.34
CA GLY A 392 -7.26 2.09 -17.09
C GLY A 392 -7.09 3.62 -17.03
N GLU A 393 -6.69 4.14 -15.86
CA GLU A 393 -6.38 5.54 -15.67
C GLU A 393 -5.13 5.98 -16.43
N GLU A 394 -4.01 5.28 -16.29
CA GLU A 394 -2.78 5.58 -17.00
C GLU A 394 -2.99 5.58 -18.52
N LEU A 395 -3.77 4.61 -19.02
CA LEU A 395 -4.12 4.53 -20.44
C LEU A 395 -4.98 5.74 -20.85
N TYR A 396 -6.02 6.09 -20.08
CA TYR A 396 -6.83 7.26 -20.32
C TYR A 396 -5.99 8.55 -20.33
N ASN A 397 -5.16 8.75 -19.31
CA ASN A 397 -4.32 9.93 -19.19
C ASN A 397 -3.31 10.03 -20.34
N ALA A 398 -2.68 8.91 -20.71
CA ALA A 398 -1.74 8.87 -21.83
C ALA A 398 -2.41 9.21 -23.16
N LEU A 399 -3.59 8.65 -23.44
CA LEU A 399 -4.37 8.94 -24.66
C LEU A 399 -4.90 10.38 -24.66
N SER A 400 -5.41 10.86 -23.53
CA SER A 400 -5.88 12.24 -23.38
C SER A 400 -4.75 13.25 -23.63
N SER A 401 -3.56 12.98 -23.11
CA SER A 401 -2.37 13.80 -23.36
C SER A 401 -1.93 13.74 -24.81
N ALA A 402 -1.83 12.53 -25.40
CA ALA A 402 -1.39 12.34 -26.78
C ALA A 402 -2.33 12.99 -27.81
N THR A 403 -3.63 12.96 -27.56
CA THR A 403 -4.66 13.53 -28.45
C THR A 403 -5.03 14.97 -28.13
N ASN A 404 -4.48 15.53 -27.05
CA ASN A 404 -4.89 16.83 -26.53
C ASN A 404 -6.43 16.92 -26.35
N LEU A 405 -7.02 15.87 -25.76
CA LEU A 405 -8.47 15.65 -25.66
C LEU A 405 -9.18 16.84 -25.03
N GLU A 406 -8.62 17.43 -23.97
CA GLU A 406 -9.22 18.56 -23.28
C GLU A 406 -9.41 19.78 -24.22
N ASN A 407 -8.37 20.13 -24.96
CA ASN A 407 -8.44 21.22 -25.93
C ASN A 407 -9.42 20.89 -27.08
N ALA A 408 -9.49 19.63 -27.52
CA ALA A 408 -10.44 19.20 -28.53
C ALA A 408 -11.90 19.33 -28.04
N LEU A 409 -12.20 18.94 -26.80
CA LEU A 409 -13.52 19.06 -26.19
C LEU A 409 -13.93 20.54 -26.01
N GLN A 410 -12.98 21.38 -25.53
CA GLN A 410 -13.22 22.82 -25.39
C GLN A 410 -13.52 23.50 -26.74
N LYS A 411 -12.71 23.18 -27.77
CA LYS A 411 -12.94 23.73 -29.14
C LYS A 411 -14.24 23.25 -29.77
N ALA A 412 -14.71 22.06 -29.42
CA ALA A 412 -16.00 21.55 -29.86
C ALA A 412 -17.20 22.25 -29.20
N GLY A 413 -16.99 23.16 -28.26
CA GLY A 413 -18.02 23.91 -27.57
C GLY A 413 -18.98 23.04 -26.74
N LEU A 414 -18.54 21.86 -26.31
CA LEU A 414 -19.37 20.95 -25.55
C LEU A 414 -19.61 21.49 -24.13
N PRO A 415 -20.86 21.47 -23.65
CA PRO A 415 -21.17 21.82 -22.27
C PRO A 415 -20.61 20.75 -21.32
N ASN A 416 -20.20 21.14 -20.11
CA ASN A 416 -19.79 20.23 -19.05
C ASN A 416 -18.61 19.32 -19.41
N VAL A 417 -17.54 19.87 -20.00
CA VAL A 417 -16.33 19.15 -20.41
C VAL A 417 -15.78 18.26 -19.28
N GLU A 418 -15.75 18.76 -18.03
CA GLU A 418 -15.28 17.97 -16.88
C GLU A 418 -16.15 16.73 -16.62
N GLN A 419 -17.45 16.84 -16.75
CA GLN A 419 -18.34 15.69 -16.59
C GLN A 419 -18.14 14.64 -17.71
N ILE A 420 -17.89 15.10 -18.93
CA ILE A 420 -17.58 14.22 -20.08
C ILE A 420 -16.25 13.49 -19.82
N LYS A 421 -15.23 14.21 -19.37
CA LYS A 421 -13.92 13.62 -19.00
C LYS A 421 -14.09 12.52 -17.95
N LEU A 422 -14.82 12.81 -16.87
CA LEU A 422 -15.09 11.83 -15.80
C LEU A 422 -15.84 10.59 -16.31
N GLN A 423 -16.79 10.76 -17.24
CA GLN A 423 -17.52 9.64 -17.84
C GLN A 423 -16.59 8.77 -18.71
N ILE A 424 -15.75 9.39 -19.54
CA ILE A 424 -14.78 8.66 -20.37
C ILE A 424 -13.76 7.94 -19.48
N GLN A 425 -13.21 8.61 -18.49
CA GLN A 425 -12.28 8.00 -17.52
C GLN A 425 -12.93 6.80 -16.82
N GLY A 426 -14.17 6.95 -16.35
CA GLY A 426 -14.91 5.86 -15.71
C GLY A 426 -15.14 4.67 -16.65
N ALA A 427 -15.34 4.91 -17.95
CA ALA A 427 -15.45 3.84 -18.96
C ALA A 427 -14.09 3.13 -19.15
N PHE A 428 -12.98 3.87 -19.20
CA PHE A 428 -11.64 3.26 -19.25
C PHE A 428 -11.35 2.43 -18.01
N ASP A 429 -11.67 2.95 -16.84
CA ASP A 429 -11.50 2.21 -15.58
C ASP A 429 -12.34 0.92 -15.58
N PHE A 430 -13.57 0.98 -16.08
CA PHE A 430 -14.41 -0.21 -16.15
C PHE A 430 -13.87 -1.27 -17.14
N LEU A 431 -13.38 -0.83 -18.30
CA LEU A 431 -12.94 -1.74 -19.37
C LEU A 431 -11.55 -2.29 -19.18
N PHE A 432 -10.62 -1.51 -18.62
CA PHE A 432 -9.19 -1.82 -18.62
C PHE A 432 -8.58 -2.02 -17.23
N SER A 433 -9.30 -1.75 -16.14
CA SER A 433 -8.79 -2.05 -14.80
C SER A 433 -8.98 -3.52 -14.47
N VAL A 434 -7.90 -4.16 -14.03
CA VAL A 434 -7.92 -5.49 -13.44
C VAL A 434 -7.99 -5.33 -11.91
N ASP A 435 -8.83 -6.13 -11.25
CA ASP A 435 -8.81 -6.20 -9.79
C ASP A 435 -7.45 -6.74 -9.32
N GLU A 436 -6.71 -6.00 -8.50
CA GLU A 436 -5.45 -6.49 -7.93
C GLU A 436 -5.63 -7.82 -7.16
N GLU A 437 -6.86 -8.09 -6.68
CA GLU A 437 -7.20 -9.34 -5.99
C GLU A 437 -7.45 -10.53 -6.95
N ALA A 438 -7.80 -10.24 -8.20
CA ALA A 438 -8.17 -11.25 -9.19
C ALA A 438 -7.09 -11.52 -10.23
N ALA A 439 -6.07 -10.67 -10.32
CA ALA A 439 -5.02 -10.84 -11.31
C ALA A 439 -3.97 -11.85 -10.83
N PRO A 440 -3.76 -12.96 -11.54
CA PRO A 440 -2.55 -13.74 -11.33
C PRO A 440 -1.33 -12.86 -11.67
N PRO A 441 -0.27 -12.93 -10.88
CA PRO A 441 0.87 -12.01 -10.97
C PRO A 441 1.66 -12.05 -12.28
N THR A 442 1.37 -12.99 -13.15
CA THR A 442 2.20 -13.32 -14.31
C THR A 442 1.48 -13.32 -15.64
N ASP A 443 0.15 -13.28 -15.68
CA ASP A 443 -0.58 -13.31 -16.93
C ASP A 443 -1.10 -11.93 -17.31
N PHE A 444 -0.80 -11.55 -18.54
CA PHE A 444 -1.38 -10.42 -19.24
C PHE A 444 -2.90 -10.67 -19.38
N ALA A 445 -3.64 -10.42 -18.30
CA ALA A 445 -5.10 -10.50 -18.28
C ALA A 445 -5.74 -9.18 -18.70
N GLY A 446 -5.08 -8.45 -19.59
CA GLY A 446 -5.68 -7.35 -20.32
C GLY A 446 -6.21 -7.89 -21.63
N SER A 447 -7.49 -8.10 -21.74
CA SER A 447 -8.11 -8.32 -23.05
C SER A 447 -7.82 -7.10 -23.91
N ILE A 448 -7.16 -7.33 -25.00
CA ILE A 448 -7.21 -6.44 -26.16
C ILE A 448 -8.61 -6.55 -26.74
#